data_b39d88bfe1bbf8e1f3395bcbc4dd0254
#
_entry.id   b39d88bfe1bbf8e1f3395bcbc4dd0254
#
_cell.length_a   1.000
_cell.length_b   1.000
_cell.length_c   1.000
_cell.angle_alpha   90.00
_cell.angle_beta   90.00
_cell.angle_gamma   90.00
#
_symmetry.space_group_name_H-M   'P 1'
#
loop_
_entity.id
_entity.type
_entity.pdbx_description
1 polymer ?
#
loop_
_entity_poly.entity_id
_entity_poly.type
_entity_poly.pdbx_seq_one_letter_code
_entity_poly.pdbx_strand_id
1 'polypeptide(L)'
;KIIHTPGHTEDSMCIYTGNALFTGDTLFVGKIGGTHSRENALKEYVSLHEKLMSLPEETVVYPGHNYGTSPVSTIGEEKRNNPFIIQPDFEAFLYLKNNWTQYKLEHGIT
;
A
#
# COMPACT_ATOMS: atom_id res chain seq x y z
N LYS A 1 11.17 8.45 -12.56
CA LYS A 1 11.49 7.02 -12.51
C LYS A 1 10.24 6.21 -12.33
N ILE A 2 10.10 5.16 -13.15
CA ILE A 2 8.98 4.23 -13.05
C ILE A 2 9.41 3.04 -12.20
N ILE A 3 8.58 2.69 -11.22
CA ILE A 3 8.82 1.53 -10.36
C ILE A 3 7.70 0.53 -10.63
N HIS A 4 8.05 -0.66 -11.12
CA HIS A 4 7.09 -1.72 -11.35
C HIS A 4 6.63 -2.31 -10.02
N THR A 5 5.33 -2.29 -9.76
CA THR A 5 4.74 -2.70 -8.49
C THR A 5 3.59 -3.69 -8.73
N PRO A 6 3.88 -4.91 -9.21
CA PRO A 6 2.79 -5.85 -9.50
C PRO A 6 2.08 -6.30 -8.22
N GLY A 7 0.82 -6.68 -8.36
CA GLY A 7 -0.01 -7.16 -7.28
C GLY A 7 -1.46 -6.85 -7.51
N HIS A 8 -1.85 -5.58 -7.41
CA HIS A 8 -3.22 -5.16 -7.76
C HIS A 8 -3.52 -5.54 -9.22
N THR A 9 -2.58 -5.22 -10.12
CA THR A 9 -2.55 -5.77 -11.48
C THR A 9 -1.11 -6.16 -11.80
N GLU A 10 -0.94 -6.95 -12.86
CA GLU A 10 0.40 -7.40 -13.28
C GLU A 10 1.27 -6.25 -13.78
N ASP A 11 0.65 -5.22 -14.36
CA ASP A 11 1.34 -4.08 -14.93
C ASP A 11 1.27 -2.83 -14.06
N SER A 12 0.85 -2.98 -12.80
CA SER A 12 0.81 -1.86 -11.85
C SER A 12 2.19 -1.23 -11.72
N MET A 13 2.23 0.10 -11.66
CA MET A 13 3.47 0.84 -11.52
C MET A 13 3.25 2.09 -10.69
N CYS A 14 4.34 2.59 -10.12
CA CYS A 14 4.37 3.87 -9.41
C CYS A 14 5.38 4.77 -10.11
N ILE A 15 5.19 6.08 -10.00
CA ILE A 15 6.10 7.07 -10.58
C ILE A 15 6.76 7.84 -9.44
N TYR A 16 8.09 7.80 -9.39
CA TYR A 16 8.87 8.45 -8.35
C TYR A 16 9.69 9.59 -8.95
N THR A 17 9.57 10.78 -8.38
CA THR A 17 10.23 11.99 -8.88
C THR A 17 11.37 12.46 -7.98
N GLY A 18 11.72 11.70 -6.94
CA GLY A 18 12.75 12.09 -5.97
C GLY A 18 12.18 12.69 -4.69
N ASN A 19 11.00 13.30 -4.73
CA ASN A 19 10.31 13.81 -3.54
C ASN A 19 8.81 13.51 -3.53
N ALA A 20 8.29 12.96 -4.62
CA ALA A 20 6.88 12.58 -4.74
C ALA A 20 6.77 11.19 -5.34
N LEU A 21 5.77 10.43 -4.91
CA LEU A 21 5.49 9.09 -5.39
C LEU A 21 4.02 9.03 -5.78
N PHE A 22 3.74 8.77 -7.06
CA PHE A 22 2.38 8.59 -7.57
C PHE A 22 2.10 7.10 -7.59
N THR A 23 1.18 6.63 -6.75
CA THR A 23 1.03 5.21 -6.44
C THR A 23 -0.18 4.53 -7.09
N GLY A 24 -0.97 5.27 -7.88
CA GLY A 24 -2.13 4.69 -8.55
C GLY A 24 -3.01 3.91 -7.58
N ASP A 25 -3.30 2.66 -7.91
CA ASP A 25 -4.10 1.78 -7.08
C ASP A 25 -3.27 0.79 -6.26
N THR A 26 -1.95 1.00 -6.15
CA THR A 26 -1.07 0.16 -5.35
C THR A 26 -1.12 0.51 -3.87
N LEU A 27 -1.03 1.80 -3.55
CA LEU A 27 -0.98 2.28 -2.17
C LEU A 27 -1.91 3.48 -2.01
N PHE A 28 -2.77 3.41 -1.03
CA PHE A 28 -3.62 4.52 -0.60
C PHE A 28 -3.20 4.95 0.80
N VAL A 29 -3.77 6.04 1.29
CA VAL A 29 -3.48 6.49 2.66
C VAL A 29 -4.19 5.57 3.65
N GLY A 30 -3.43 4.74 4.34
CA GLY A 30 -3.95 3.77 5.30
C GLY A 30 -4.57 2.52 4.68
N LYS A 31 -4.44 2.33 3.37
CA LYS A 31 -5.00 1.20 2.65
C LYS A 31 -4.08 0.80 1.50
N ILE A 32 -4.40 -0.31 0.86
CA ILE A 32 -3.69 -0.77 -0.34
C ILE A 32 -4.68 -1.27 -1.38
N GLY A 33 -4.22 -1.46 -2.61
CA GLY A 33 -5.05 -1.99 -3.69
C GLY A 33 -5.48 -3.42 -3.43
N GLY A 34 -6.70 -3.77 -3.90
CA GLY A 34 -7.22 -5.12 -3.75
C GLY A 34 -6.48 -6.12 -4.64
N THR A 35 -6.47 -7.39 -4.23
CA THR A 35 -5.93 -8.49 -5.02
C THR A 35 -6.91 -9.66 -4.99
N HIS A 36 -6.80 -10.57 -5.95
CA HIS A 36 -7.77 -11.66 -6.12
C HIS A 36 -7.18 -13.06 -5.88
N SER A 37 -5.89 -13.14 -5.53
CA SER A 37 -5.24 -14.42 -5.29
C SER A 37 -4.11 -14.26 -4.28
N ARG A 38 -3.71 -15.37 -3.66
CA ARG A 38 -2.55 -15.40 -2.78
C ARG A 38 -1.27 -14.98 -3.52
N GLU A 39 -1.12 -15.42 -4.76
CA GLU A 39 0.04 -15.08 -5.58
C GLU A 39 0.14 -13.59 -5.82
N ASN A 40 -0.96 -12.95 -6.19
CA ASN A 40 -0.98 -11.51 -6.41
C ASN A 40 -0.80 -10.72 -5.12
N ALA A 41 -1.33 -11.22 -4.00
CA ALA A 41 -1.10 -10.61 -2.69
C ALA A 41 0.38 -10.67 -2.32
N LEU A 42 1.07 -11.76 -2.64
CA LEU A 42 2.52 -11.86 -2.38
C LEU A 42 3.30 -10.87 -3.23
N LYS A 43 2.95 -10.73 -4.51
CA LYS A 43 3.58 -9.74 -5.39
C LYS A 43 3.39 -8.32 -4.83
N GLU A 44 2.19 -8.02 -4.37
CA GLU A 44 1.89 -6.72 -3.78
C GLU A 44 2.70 -6.50 -2.50
N TYR A 45 2.78 -7.50 -1.64
CA TYR A 45 3.56 -7.44 -0.40
C TYR A 45 5.03 -7.11 -0.72
N VAL A 46 5.62 -7.80 -1.67
CA VAL A 46 7.01 -7.55 -2.10
C VAL A 46 7.14 -6.13 -2.66
N SER A 47 6.22 -5.73 -3.54
CA SER A 47 6.23 -4.38 -4.12
C SER A 47 6.21 -3.29 -3.05
N LEU A 48 5.33 -3.43 -2.06
CA LEU A 48 5.21 -2.46 -0.98
C LEU A 48 6.46 -2.43 -0.10
N HIS A 49 6.90 -3.59 0.39
CA HIS A 49 7.96 -3.63 1.40
C HIS A 49 9.36 -3.48 0.81
N GLU A 50 9.64 -4.09 -0.34
CA GLU A 50 11.00 -4.06 -0.88
C GLU A 50 11.26 -2.86 -1.79
N LYS A 51 10.21 -2.30 -2.39
CA LYS A 51 10.37 -1.19 -3.33
C LYS A 51 9.92 0.15 -2.75
N LEU A 52 8.66 0.25 -2.31
CA LEU A 52 8.11 1.53 -1.89
C LEU A 52 8.60 1.96 -0.50
N MET A 53 8.61 1.03 0.46
CA MET A 53 9.02 1.38 1.82
C MET A 53 10.52 1.58 1.97
N SER A 54 11.31 1.31 0.92
CA SER A 54 12.74 1.63 0.91
C SER A 54 13.03 3.07 0.50
N LEU A 55 12.02 3.81 0.04
CA LEU A 55 12.18 5.21 -0.37
C LEU A 55 12.31 6.10 0.88
N PRO A 56 12.86 7.33 0.71
CA PRO A 56 12.98 8.26 1.84
C PRO A 56 11.63 8.52 2.51
N GLU A 57 11.64 8.62 3.85
CA GLU A 57 10.41 8.76 4.62
C GLU A 57 9.64 10.05 4.34
N GLU A 58 10.34 11.10 3.94
CA GLU A 58 9.72 12.39 3.60
C GLU A 58 9.06 12.41 2.22
N THR A 59 9.20 11.32 1.42
CA THR A 59 8.55 11.23 0.12
C THR A 59 7.04 11.35 0.25
N VAL A 60 6.44 12.27 -0.48
CA VAL A 60 4.98 12.49 -0.44
C VAL A 60 4.30 11.49 -1.34
N VAL A 61 3.27 10.82 -0.81
CA VAL A 61 2.50 9.80 -1.52
C VAL A 61 1.22 10.41 -2.08
N TYR A 62 1.04 10.30 -3.40
CA TYR A 62 -0.16 10.75 -4.12
C TYR A 62 -0.87 9.53 -4.71
N PRO A 63 -1.92 9.02 -4.04
CA PRO A 63 -2.65 7.86 -4.57
C PRO A 63 -3.55 8.22 -5.74
N GLY A 64 -3.96 7.20 -6.50
CA GLY A 64 -4.84 7.38 -7.65
C GLY A 64 -6.27 7.75 -7.28
N HIS A 65 -6.69 7.40 -6.06
CA HIS A 65 -8.03 7.69 -5.55
C HIS A 65 -7.96 8.11 -4.10
N ASN A 66 -8.91 8.95 -3.67
CA ASN A 66 -9.00 9.38 -2.27
C ASN A 66 -9.86 8.38 -1.47
N TYR A 67 -9.38 7.14 -1.35
CA TYR A 67 -10.07 6.09 -0.60
C TYR A 67 -9.63 6.01 0.86
N GLY A 68 -8.58 6.72 1.23
CA GLY A 68 -8.02 6.68 2.57
C GLY A 68 -8.54 7.78 3.48
N THR A 69 -7.83 7.97 4.59
CA THR A 69 -8.19 8.94 5.62
C THR A 69 -7.82 10.39 5.26
N SER A 70 -6.94 10.56 4.28
CA SER A 70 -6.60 11.89 3.75
C SER A 70 -6.17 11.73 2.29
N PRO A 71 -6.14 12.86 1.50
CA PRO A 71 -5.80 12.78 0.07
C PRO A 71 -4.35 12.44 -0.20
N VAL A 72 -3.43 12.80 0.69
CA VAL A 72 -1.99 12.56 0.54
C VAL A 72 -1.38 12.13 1.87
N SER A 73 -0.21 11.52 1.80
CA SER A 73 0.52 11.05 2.98
C SER A 73 2.02 11.11 2.68
N THR A 74 2.84 10.45 3.51
CA THR A 74 4.27 10.25 3.25
C THR A 74 4.62 8.79 3.44
N ILE A 75 5.76 8.38 2.88
CA ILE A 75 6.26 7.01 3.07
C ILE A 75 6.42 6.72 4.57
N GLY A 76 6.97 7.68 5.34
CA GLY A 76 7.14 7.50 6.78
C GLY A 76 5.82 7.28 7.51
N GLU A 77 4.78 8.03 7.16
CA GLU A 77 3.47 7.86 7.77
C GLU A 77 2.85 6.51 7.44
N GLU A 78 2.98 6.06 6.17
CA GLU A 78 2.46 4.76 5.79
C GLU A 78 3.23 3.62 6.48
N LYS A 79 4.53 3.76 6.62
CA LYS A 79 5.36 2.81 7.36
C LYS A 79 4.90 2.61 8.81
N ARG A 80 4.47 3.68 9.46
CA ARG A 80 4.09 3.66 10.87
C ARG A 80 2.62 3.35 11.10
N ASN A 81 1.75 3.73 10.16
CA ASN A 81 0.31 3.78 10.43
C ASN A 81 -0.55 2.95 9.49
N ASN A 82 -0.03 2.52 8.33
CA ASN A 82 -0.84 1.74 7.40
C ASN A 82 -1.00 0.31 7.94
N PRO A 83 -2.23 -0.14 8.22
CA PRO A 83 -2.45 -1.45 8.84
C PRO A 83 -1.83 -2.61 8.06
N PHE A 84 -1.78 -2.51 6.74
CA PHE A 84 -1.20 -3.57 5.90
C PHE A 84 0.33 -3.55 5.95
N ILE A 85 0.91 -2.36 5.98
CA ILE A 85 2.38 -2.19 5.98
C ILE A 85 2.99 -2.64 7.31
N ILE A 86 2.30 -2.39 8.43
CA ILE A 86 2.84 -2.70 9.75
C ILE A 86 2.74 -4.18 10.14
N GLN A 87 2.10 -5.02 9.31
CA GLN A 87 2.00 -6.44 9.61
C GLN A 87 3.40 -7.08 9.64
N PRO A 88 3.67 -8.00 10.59
CA PRO A 88 5.03 -8.51 10.81
C PRO A 88 5.55 -9.42 9.69
N ASP A 89 4.67 -10.05 8.91
CA ASP A 89 5.05 -10.95 7.84
C ASP A 89 3.95 -11.08 6.79
N PHE A 90 4.22 -11.86 5.74
CA PHE A 90 3.26 -12.03 4.67
C PHE A 90 1.97 -12.73 5.12
N GLU A 91 2.06 -13.72 5.99
CA GLU A 91 0.85 -14.44 6.42
C GLU A 91 -0.09 -13.53 7.20
N ALA A 92 0.43 -12.65 8.05
CA ALA A 92 -0.36 -11.66 8.75
C ALA A 92 -0.97 -10.64 7.78
N PHE A 93 -0.20 -10.22 6.79
CA PHE A 93 -0.66 -9.33 5.73
C PHE A 93 -1.83 -9.96 4.95
N LEU A 94 -1.69 -11.22 4.54
CA LEU A 94 -2.73 -11.94 3.82
C LEU A 94 -3.99 -12.13 4.68
N TYR A 95 -3.80 -12.47 5.95
CA TYR A 95 -4.92 -12.59 6.89
C TYR A 95 -5.71 -11.28 6.96
N LEU A 96 -5.02 -10.15 7.08
CA LEU A 96 -5.68 -8.85 7.13
C LEU A 96 -6.46 -8.56 5.86
N LYS A 97 -5.90 -8.87 4.69
CA LYS A 97 -6.61 -8.69 3.41
C LYS A 97 -7.89 -9.52 3.37
N ASN A 98 -7.82 -10.76 3.82
CA ASN A 98 -8.98 -11.66 3.83
C ASN A 98 -10.03 -11.30 4.88
N ASN A 99 -9.67 -10.48 5.86
CA ASN A 99 -10.56 -10.07 6.96
C ASN A 99 -10.69 -8.55 7.08
N TRP A 100 -10.46 -7.84 5.98
CA TRP A 100 -10.41 -6.37 5.99
C TRP A 100 -11.74 -5.74 6.43
N THR A 101 -12.87 -6.29 5.97
CA THR A 101 -14.19 -5.76 6.35
C THR A 101 -14.38 -5.83 7.87
N GLN A 102 -14.03 -6.95 8.47
CA GLN A 102 -14.14 -7.13 9.93
C GLN A 102 -13.19 -6.17 10.67
N TYR A 103 -11.96 -6.05 10.19
CA TYR A 103 -10.98 -5.15 10.78
C TYR A 103 -11.48 -3.70 10.76
N LYS A 104 -12.06 -3.26 9.63
CA LYS A 104 -12.60 -1.91 9.53
C LYS A 104 -13.70 -1.66 10.54
N LEU A 105 -14.60 -2.63 10.72
CA LEU A 105 -15.68 -2.51 11.71
C LEU A 105 -15.13 -2.38 13.12
N GLU A 106 -14.13 -3.18 13.47
CA GLU A 106 -13.55 -3.18 14.81
C GLU A 106 -12.78 -1.90 15.12
N HIS A 107 -12.22 -1.24 14.10
CA HIS A 107 -11.37 -0.05 14.27
C HIS A 107 -12.03 1.25 13.82
N GLY A 108 -13.31 1.21 13.46
CA GLY A 108 -14.04 2.40 13.04
C GLY A 108 -13.55 3.02 11.75
N ILE A 109 -13.04 2.20 10.83
CA ILE A 109 -12.54 2.65 9.54
C ILE A 109 -13.64 2.52 8.48
N THR A 110 -13.80 3.50 7.64
CA THR A 110 -14.73 3.47 6.51
C THR A 110 -13.98 3.27 5.19
#